data_4a67027254d98febcc40bf71da16db7d
#
_entry.id   4a67027254d98febcc40bf71da16db7d
#
_cell.length_a   1.000
_cell.length_b   1.000
_cell.length_c   1.000
_cell.angle_alpha   90.00
_cell.angle_beta   90.00
_cell.angle_gamma   90.00
#
_symmetry.space_group_name_H-M   'P 1'
#
loop_
_entity.id
_entity.type
_entity.pdbx_description
1 polymer ?
#
loop_
_entity_poly.entity_id
_entity_poly.type
_entity_poly.pdbx_seq_one_letter_code
_entity_poly.pdbx_strand_id
1 'polypeptide(L)'
;MNTVSLIVLIVLAILTIVQVMRISEISSSIQGGKDNQVSEKDNDTQGKLLLLVGMGFVISVLVMYWAWGYHSLPAPSSEHGSEIDSLWNLSMLIINVVFFIVQPILFYFGYKYRGKKGTKAVYYEHNLSLIHI
;
A
#
# COMPACT_ATOMS: atom_id res chain seq x y z
N MET A 1 14.80 13.95 20.77
CA MET A 1 14.35 12.91 19.84
C MET A 1 13.78 11.80 20.69
N ASN A 2 12.48 11.52 20.57
CA ASN A 2 11.83 10.53 21.43
C ASN A 2 12.33 9.12 21.07
N THR A 3 12.42 8.22 22.04
CA THR A 3 12.85 6.82 21.84
C THR A 3 12.10 6.12 20.69
N VAL A 4 10.80 6.43 20.54
CA VAL A 4 9.97 5.92 19.44
C VAL A 4 10.48 6.38 18.07
N SER A 5 10.83 7.67 17.92
CA SER A 5 11.36 8.20 16.66
C SER A 5 12.70 7.54 16.29
N LEU A 6 13.52 7.25 17.28
CA LEU A 6 14.81 6.59 17.07
C LEU A 6 14.63 5.15 16.61
N ILE A 7 13.69 4.41 17.21
CA ILE A 7 13.35 3.04 16.79
C ILE A 7 12.82 3.03 15.36
N VAL A 8 11.90 3.92 15.03
CA VAL A 8 11.35 4.03 13.66
C VAL A 8 12.44 4.33 12.64
N LEU A 9 13.38 5.23 12.98
CA LEU A 9 14.49 5.59 12.12
C LEU A 9 15.46 4.42 11.88
N ILE A 10 15.76 3.64 12.93
CA ILE A 10 16.58 2.44 12.82
C ILE A 10 15.89 1.39 11.93
N VAL A 11 14.60 1.14 12.12
CA VAL A 11 13.84 0.18 11.31
C VAL A 11 13.81 0.61 9.84
N LEU A 12 13.59 1.89 9.56
CA LEU A 12 13.62 2.42 8.19
C LEU A 12 15.02 2.28 7.58
N ALA A 13 16.09 2.55 8.33
CA ALA A 13 17.46 2.39 7.85
C ALA A 13 17.76 0.93 7.50
N ILE A 14 17.37 -0.02 8.35
CA ILE A 14 17.54 -1.46 8.08
C ILE A 14 16.75 -1.88 6.83
N LEU A 15 15.49 -1.45 6.71
CA LEU A 15 14.68 -1.75 5.52
C LEU A 15 15.31 -1.19 4.25
N THR A 16 15.84 0.02 4.30
CA THR A 16 16.52 0.65 3.16
C THR A 16 17.76 -0.14 2.75
N ILE A 17 18.59 -0.57 3.70
CA ILE A 17 19.79 -1.37 3.43
C ILE A 17 19.40 -2.71 2.78
N VAL A 18 18.39 -3.38 3.30
CA VAL A 18 17.89 -4.65 2.72
C VAL A 18 17.40 -4.46 1.30
N GLN A 19 16.69 -3.36 1.01
CA GLN A 19 16.21 -3.06 -0.35
C GLN A 19 17.37 -2.77 -1.31
N VAL A 20 18.38 -2.00 -0.88
CA VAL A 20 19.56 -1.72 -1.70
C VAL A 20 20.33 -3.00 -2.03
N MET A 21 20.51 -3.90 -1.06
CA MET A 21 21.14 -5.21 -1.31
C MET A 21 20.34 -6.05 -2.31
N ARG A 22 19.02 -6.10 -2.21
CA ARG A 22 18.16 -6.78 -3.18
C ARG A 22 18.26 -6.20 -4.59
N ILE A 23 18.25 -4.88 -4.71
CA ILE A 23 18.41 -4.19 -6.00
C ILE A 23 19.78 -4.52 -6.63
N SER A 24 20.85 -4.56 -5.82
CA SER A 24 22.19 -4.94 -6.26
C SER A 24 22.25 -6.39 -6.76
N GLU A 25 21.62 -7.33 -6.04
CA GLU A 25 21.51 -8.75 -6.48
C GLU A 25 20.77 -8.89 -7.81
N ILE A 26 19.63 -8.22 -7.96
CA ILE A 26 18.83 -8.24 -9.18
C ILE A 26 19.61 -7.62 -10.34
N SER A 27 20.29 -6.49 -10.10
CA SER A 27 21.11 -5.83 -11.10
C SER A 27 22.26 -6.71 -11.59
N SER A 28 22.97 -7.39 -10.69
CA SER A 28 24.06 -8.31 -11.04
C SER A 28 23.55 -9.54 -11.80
N SER A 29 22.37 -10.01 -11.49
CA SER A 29 21.71 -11.14 -12.17
C SER A 29 21.30 -10.78 -13.60
N ILE A 30 20.82 -9.55 -13.84
CA ILE A 30 20.46 -9.05 -15.18
C ILE A 30 21.71 -8.88 -16.04
N GLN A 31 22.81 -8.35 -15.49
CA GLN A 31 24.07 -8.18 -16.21
C GLN A 31 24.75 -9.52 -16.55
N GLY A 32 24.48 -10.57 -15.76
CA GLY A 32 25.03 -11.91 -15.98
C GLY A 32 24.35 -12.73 -17.08
N GLY A 33 23.34 -12.20 -17.79
CA GLY A 33 22.66 -12.89 -18.89
C GLY A 33 21.94 -14.19 -18.50
N LYS A 34 21.80 -14.48 -17.22
CA LYS A 34 20.98 -15.60 -16.74
C LYS A 34 19.53 -15.15 -16.82
N ASP A 35 18.73 -15.86 -17.62
CA ASP A 35 17.27 -15.72 -17.65
C ASP A 35 16.75 -15.68 -16.21
N ASN A 36 16.39 -14.49 -15.77
CA ASN A 36 15.82 -14.23 -14.45
C ASN A 36 14.40 -14.80 -14.40
N GLN A 37 14.29 -16.12 -14.41
CA GLN A 37 13.05 -16.74 -14.00
C GLN A 37 12.94 -16.56 -12.48
N VAL A 38 12.25 -15.49 -12.09
CA VAL A 38 11.87 -15.29 -10.68
C VAL A 38 11.20 -16.58 -10.22
N SER A 39 11.78 -17.20 -9.17
CA SER A 39 11.30 -18.47 -8.66
C SER A 39 9.81 -18.36 -8.31
N GLU A 40 9.03 -19.36 -8.69
CA GLU A 40 7.60 -19.44 -8.33
C GLU A 40 7.39 -19.36 -6.81
N LYS A 41 8.32 -19.91 -6.05
CA LYS A 41 8.34 -19.84 -4.58
C LYS A 41 8.55 -18.41 -4.08
N ASP A 42 9.38 -17.62 -4.74
CA ASP A 42 9.63 -16.21 -4.37
C ASP A 42 8.42 -15.35 -4.68
N ASN A 43 7.78 -15.55 -5.82
CA ASN A 43 6.54 -14.86 -6.18
C ASN A 43 5.40 -15.21 -5.20
N ASP A 44 5.29 -16.46 -4.78
CA ASP A 44 4.28 -16.88 -3.80
C ASP A 44 4.55 -16.26 -2.43
N THR A 45 5.81 -16.25 -1.98
CA THR A 45 6.21 -15.65 -0.71
C THR A 45 5.98 -14.14 -0.72
N GLN A 46 6.36 -13.46 -1.79
CA GLN A 46 6.15 -12.01 -1.94
C GLN A 46 4.67 -11.67 -2.00
N GLY A 47 3.86 -12.46 -2.71
CA GLY A 47 2.42 -12.28 -2.78
C GLY A 47 1.74 -12.44 -1.41
N LYS A 48 2.15 -13.43 -0.61
CA LYS A 48 1.65 -13.62 0.76
C LYS A 48 2.09 -12.49 1.69
N LEU A 49 3.34 -12.05 1.58
CA LEU A 49 3.86 -10.91 2.32
C LEU A 49 3.09 -9.63 1.98
N LEU A 50 2.84 -9.37 0.70
CA LEU A 50 2.06 -8.22 0.26
C LEU A 50 0.65 -8.23 0.86
N LEU A 51 -0.01 -9.39 0.85
CA LEU A 51 -1.34 -9.52 1.44
C LEU A 51 -1.30 -9.29 2.95
N LEU A 52 -0.33 -9.89 3.67
CA LEU A 52 -0.19 -9.75 5.12
C LEU A 52 0.10 -8.30 5.53
N VAL A 53 1.06 -7.67 4.86
CA VAL A 53 1.43 -6.26 5.13
C VAL A 53 0.28 -5.33 4.76
N GLY A 54 -0.39 -5.58 3.63
CA GLY A 54 -1.53 -4.79 3.20
C GLY A 54 -2.73 -4.88 4.16
N MET A 55 -3.05 -6.09 4.62
CA MET A 55 -4.09 -6.27 5.64
C MET A 55 -3.70 -5.64 6.97
N GLY A 56 -2.45 -5.80 7.38
CA GLY A 56 -1.91 -5.13 8.58
C GLY A 56 -2.01 -3.60 8.48
N PHE A 57 -1.74 -3.04 7.30
CA PHE A 57 -1.90 -1.62 7.03
C PHE A 57 -3.36 -1.17 7.17
N VAL A 58 -4.31 -1.86 6.54
CA VAL A 58 -5.73 -1.53 6.65
C VAL A 58 -6.22 -1.60 8.11
N ILE A 59 -5.81 -2.64 8.85
CA ILE A 59 -6.14 -2.78 10.26
C ILE A 59 -5.51 -1.64 11.09
N SER A 60 -4.25 -1.28 10.83
CA SER A 60 -3.60 -0.18 11.55
C SER A 60 -4.29 1.16 11.33
N VAL A 61 -4.74 1.45 10.10
CA VAL A 61 -5.52 2.65 9.79
C VAL A 61 -6.87 2.64 10.54
N LEU A 62 -7.55 1.50 10.60
CA LEU A 62 -8.79 1.35 11.37
C LEU A 62 -8.57 1.63 12.86
N VAL A 63 -7.51 1.05 13.44
CA VAL A 63 -7.15 1.26 14.85
C VAL A 63 -6.80 2.72 15.12
N MET A 64 -6.02 3.35 14.24
CA MET A 64 -5.68 4.77 14.36
C MET A 64 -6.92 5.66 14.23
N TYR A 65 -7.82 5.36 13.30
CA TYR A 65 -9.06 6.08 13.14
C TYR A 65 -9.95 5.96 14.38
N TRP A 66 -10.05 4.77 14.95
CA TRP A 66 -10.82 4.54 16.18
C TRP A 66 -10.17 5.23 17.39
N ALA A 67 -8.84 5.22 17.50
CA ALA A 67 -8.13 5.79 18.65
C ALA A 67 -8.07 7.33 18.63
N TRP A 68 -7.95 7.94 17.45
CA TRP A 68 -7.70 9.39 17.32
C TRP A 68 -8.67 10.13 16.39
N GLY A 69 -9.37 9.44 15.51
CA GLY A 69 -10.22 10.06 14.49
C GLY A 69 -11.38 10.88 15.04
N TYR A 70 -11.82 10.58 16.23
CA TYR A 70 -12.92 11.30 16.89
C TYR A 70 -12.53 12.69 17.43
N HIS A 71 -11.23 12.97 17.53
CA HIS A 71 -10.70 14.22 18.11
C HIS A 71 -9.84 14.97 17.11
N SER A 72 -10.02 14.76 15.81
CA SER A 72 -9.15 15.32 14.77
C SER A 72 -9.31 16.82 14.57
N LEU A 73 -10.46 17.38 14.91
CA LEU A 73 -10.72 18.82 14.78
C LEU A 73 -11.02 19.43 16.16
N PRO A 74 -10.45 20.61 16.46
CA PRO A 74 -10.83 21.38 17.62
C PRO A 74 -12.27 21.91 17.47
N ALA A 75 -12.88 22.34 18.58
CA ALA A 75 -14.20 22.93 18.54
C ALA A 75 -14.22 24.18 17.61
N PRO A 76 -15.25 24.36 16.78
CA PRO A 76 -15.32 25.49 15.84
C PRO A 76 -15.38 26.81 16.61
N SER A 77 -14.53 27.75 16.19
CA SER A 77 -14.43 29.07 16.82
C SER A 77 -15.32 30.14 16.17
N SER A 78 -16.06 29.78 15.12
CA SER A 78 -16.93 30.68 14.38
C SER A 78 -18.22 29.99 13.94
N GLU A 79 -19.26 30.79 13.65
CA GLU A 79 -20.54 30.28 13.17
C GLU A 79 -20.39 29.50 11.84
N HIS A 80 -19.55 29.97 10.93
CA HIS A 80 -19.22 29.26 9.69
C HIS A 80 -18.30 28.05 9.89
N GLY A 81 -17.58 27.96 11.00
CA GLY A 81 -16.72 26.85 11.35
C GLY A 81 -17.48 25.53 11.43
N SER A 82 -18.70 25.53 11.97
CA SER A 82 -19.53 24.34 12.09
C SER A 82 -19.99 23.79 10.72
N GLU A 83 -20.23 24.67 9.75
CA GLU A 83 -20.60 24.26 8.38
C GLU A 83 -19.39 23.63 7.66
N ILE A 84 -18.20 24.20 7.84
CA ILE A 84 -16.95 23.66 7.30
C ILE A 84 -16.66 22.29 7.92
N ASP A 85 -16.81 22.14 9.22
CA ASP A 85 -16.60 20.86 9.93
C ASP A 85 -17.59 19.78 9.47
N SER A 86 -18.84 20.17 9.22
CA SER A 86 -19.85 19.27 8.65
C SER A 86 -19.47 18.79 7.26
N LEU A 87 -19.00 19.68 6.38
CA LEU A 87 -18.55 19.33 5.04
C LEU A 87 -17.29 18.46 5.08
N TRP A 88 -16.36 18.75 6.00
CA TRP A 88 -15.18 17.94 6.25
C TRP A 88 -15.56 16.50 6.66
N ASN A 89 -16.45 16.37 7.64
CA ASN A 89 -16.90 15.07 8.12
C ASN A 89 -17.58 14.24 7.01
N LEU A 90 -18.42 14.88 6.19
CA LEU A 90 -19.05 14.22 5.04
C LEU A 90 -18.00 13.76 4.02
N SER A 91 -17.05 14.62 3.70
CA SER A 91 -15.95 14.29 2.76
C SER A 91 -15.10 13.13 3.27
N MET A 92 -14.73 13.16 4.56
CA MET A 92 -13.96 12.10 5.20
C MET A 92 -14.74 10.78 5.25
N LEU A 93 -16.05 10.82 5.49
CA LEU A 93 -16.89 9.63 5.46
C LEU A 93 -16.84 8.96 4.08
N ILE A 94 -17.02 9.73 3.00
CA ILE A 94 -16.99 9.21 1.62
C ILE A 94 -15.61 8.63 1.30
N ILE A 95 -14.54 9.38 1.59
CA ILE A 95 -13.15 8.95 1.35
C ILE A 95 -12.85 7.65 2.11
N ASN A 96 -13.23 7.56 3.38
CA ASN A 96 -12.98 6.37 4.19
C ASN A 96 -13.76 5.15 3.67
N VAL A 97 -15.01 5.31 3.27
CA VAL A 97 -15.80 4.21 2.69
C VAL A 97 -15.11 3.67 1.44
N VAL A 98 -14.72 4.54 0.51
CA VAL A 98 -14.00 4.13 -0.71
C VAL A 98 -12.66 3.50 -0.37
N PHE A 99 -11.89 4.07 0.55
CA PHE A 99 -10.61 3.56 0.98
C PHE A 99 -10.72 2.12 1.52
N PHE A 100 -11.64 1.87 2.46
CA PHE A 100 -11.79 0.55 3.08
C PHE A 100 -12.38 -0.51 2.14
N ILE A 101 -12.98 -0.12 1.03
CA ILE A 101 -13.40 -1.05 -0.03
C ILE A 101 -12.23 -1.32 -0.98
N VAL A 102 -11.57 -0.28 -1.47
CA VAL A 102 -10.57 -0.39 -2.54
C VAL A 102 -9.26 -1.01 -2.05
N GLN A 103 -8.78 -0.65 -0.85
CA GLN A 103 -7.50 -1.15 -0.36
C GLN A 103 -7.45 -2.68 -0.17
N PRO A 104 -8.42 -3.33 0.49
CA PRO A 104 -8.42 -4.79 0.59
C PRO A 104 -8.51 -5.47 -0.78
N ILE A 105 -9.29 -4.93 -1.71
CA ILE A 105 -9.42 -5.45 -3.07
C ILE A 105 -8.07 -5.37 -3.80
N LEU A 106 -7.36 -4.25 -3.68
CA LEU A 106 -6.05 -4.05 -4.29
C LEU A 106 -5.03 -5.08 -3.78
N PHE A 107 -4.91 -5.28 -2.47
CA PHE A 107 -3.99 -6.26 -1.91
C PHE A 107 -4.39 -7.69 -2.25
N TYR A 108 -5.69 -7.98 -2.27
CA TYR A 108 -6.19 -9.28 -2.71
C TYR A 108 -5.85 -9.57 -4.17
N PHE A 109 -6.03 -8.60 -5.06
CA PHE A 109 -5.68 -8.77 -6.47
C PHE A 109 -4.17 -8.86 -6.69
N GLY A 110 -3.36 -8.09 -5.95
CA GLY A 110 -1.91 -8.24 -5.97
C GLY A 110 -1.47 -9.66 -5.62
N TYR A 111 -2.12 -10.28 -4.62
CA TYR A 111 -1.89 -11.69 -4.29
C TYR A 111 -2.44 -12.66 -5.34
N LYS A 112 -3.67 -12.45 -5.79
CA LYS A 112 -4.36 -13.36 -6.72
C LYS A 112 -3.67 -13.45 -8.06
N TYR A 113 -3.24 -12.32 -8.61
CA TYR A 113 -2.63 -12.21 -9.94
C TYR A 113 -1.10 -12.23 -9.93
N ARG A 114 -0.49 -12.70 -8.84
CA ARG A 114 0.96 -12.91 -8.79
C ARG A 114 1.42 -13.87 -9.88
N GLY A 115 2.65 -13.71 -10.35
CA GLY A 115 3.22 -14.60 -11.38
C GLY A 115 3.24 -16.06 -10.94
N LYS A 116 2.66 -16.93 -11.75
CA LYS A 116 2.63 -18.39 -11.56
C LYS A 116 3.16 -19.06 -12.81
N LYS A 117 3.86 -20.20 -12.63
CA LYS A 117 4.38 -20.99 -13.75
C LYS A 117 3.21 -21.50 -14.62
N GLY A 118 3.32 -21.28 -15.91
CA GLY A 118 2.29 -21.70 -16.87
C GLY A 118 1.14 -20.71 -17.09
N THR A 119 1.03 -19.64 -16.32
CA THR A 119 0.07 -18.55 -16.58
C THR A 119 0.78 -17.42 -17.32
N LYS A 120 0.38 -17.17 -18.57
CA LYS A 120 0.83 -15.99 -19.32
C LYS A 120 -0.19 -14.86 -19.13
N ALA A 121 0.29 -13.64 -18.87
CA ALA A 121 -0.55 -12.46 -18.92
C ALA A 121 -1.05 -12.27 -20.36
N VAL A 122 -2.36 -12.05 -20.53
CA VAL A 122 -2.92 -11.73 -21.83
C VAL A 122 -2.84 -10.22 -22.02
N TYR A 123 -2.18 -9.80 -23.07
CA TYR A 123 -2.15 -8.39 -23.44
C TYR A 123 -3.44 -8.06 -24.21
N TYR A 124 -4.17 -7.08 -23.72
CA TYR A 124 -5.32 -6.51 -24.40
C TYR A 124 -4.88 -5.24 -25.11
N GLU A 125 -4.79 -5.27 -26.44
CA GLU A 125 -4.32 -4.15 -27.26
C GLU A 125 -5.23 -2.91 -27.18
N HIS A 126 -6.50 -3.13 -26.85
CA HIS A 126 -7.50 -2.06 -26.77
C HIS A 126 -8.06 -1.93 -25.35
N ASN A 127 -7.32 -1.21 -24.51
CA ASN A 127 -7.85 -0.77 -23.23
C ASN A 127 -8.64 0.54 -23.44
N LEU A 128 -9.94 0.43 -23.56
CA LEU A 128 -10.84 1.57 -23.83
C LEU A 128 -10.70 2.71 -22.82
N SER A 129 -10.25 2.41 -21.59
CA SER A 129 -10.03 3.44 -20.57
C SER A 129 -8.81 4.32 -20.84
N LEU A 130 -7.83 3.84 -21.62
CA LEU A 130 -6.65 4.60 -22.03
C LEU A 130 -6.83 5.38 -23.34
N ILE A 131 -7.83 5.04 -24.14
CA ILE A 131 -8.12 5.72 -25.43
C ILE A 131 -8.83 7.05 -25.20
N HIS A 132 -9.48 7.25 -24.07
CA HIS A 132 -10.24 8.45 -23.73
C HIS A 132 -9.44 9.49 -22.90
N ILE A 133 -8.16 9.27 -22.67
CA ILE A 133 -7.24 10.24 -22.11
C ILE A 133 -6.41 10.87 -23.23
#